data_a054ba35ca3096b8c4ef641327ea5dc8
#
_entry.id   a054ba35ca3096b8c4ef641327ea5dc8
#
_cell.length_a   1.000
_cell.length_b   1.000
_cell.length_c   1.000
_cell.angle_alpha   90.00
_cell.angle_beta   90.00
_cell.angle_gamma   90.00
#
_symmetry.space_group_name_H-M   'P 1'
#
loop_
_entity.id
_entity.type
_entity.pdbx_description
1 polymer ?
#
loop_
_entity_poly.entity_id
_entity_poly.type
_entity_poly.pdbx_seq_one_letter_code
_entity_poly.pdbx_strand_id
1 'polypeptide(L)'
;NAIYEENPTISYTPVAGQEYMSQLMSPLPVADFARLAETITDPAPIYAALVSSLNGIYNPDFLFPSAEPDPRFNRLVAIISELTRAQRLHWVSDPQDSGNVSVVIDRYVPTYADAVDELMHLLELPAPGHASSRLALPVHLAVGAPSTGGINITTRSVFRLVEILSAAVEVPEQDQGNGATTDYPAPGPIGKQLRIRHAKVRPDHAAVAVQYRDGWFYIDDNDRATKQFFRLLGTLWSVVVAESAANSSAAPVLTIPASR
;
A
#
# COMPACT_ATOMS: atom_id res chain seq x y z
N ASN A 1 -55.30 3.52 -18.13
CA ASN A 1 -54.34 3.78 -17.03
C ASN A 1 -53.43 2.55 -16.93
N ALA A 2 -52.19 2.65 -17.41
CA ALA A 2 -51.16 1.65 -17.17
C ALA A 2 -50.61 1.89 -15.77
N ILE A 3 -50.84 0.94 -14.87
CA ILE A 3 -50.20 0.92 -13.55
C ILE A 3 -48.77 0.32 -13.76
N TYR A 4 -47.78 1.16 -13.58
CA TYR A 4 -46.36 0.70 -13.60
C TYR A 4 -46.03 0.22 -12.19
N GLU A 5 -45.92 -1.08 -11.99
CA GLU A 5 -45.44 -1.66 -10.74
C GLU A 5 -43.92 -1.85 -10.86
N GLU A 6 -43.15 -1.02 -10.18
CA GLU A 6 -41.69 -1.30 -9.97
C GLU A 6 -41.55 -2.25 -8.81
N ASN A 7 -41.15 -3.48 -9.11
CA ASN A 7 -40.69 -4.46 -8.12
C ASN A 7 -39.19 -4.44 -8.04
N PRO A 8 -38.56 -3.69 -7.10
CA PRO A 8 -37.12 -3.70 -6.95
C PRO A 8 -36.64 -5.07 -6.49
N THR A 9 -35.73 -5.67 -7.26
CA THR A 9 -35.05 -6.89 -6.88
C THR A 9 -33.77 -6.52 -6.12
N ILE A 10 -33.67 -6.89 -4.84
CA ILE A 10 -32.46 -6.71 -4.05
C ILE A 10 -31.68 -8.01 -4.11
N SER A 11 -30.49 -7.97 -4.70
CA SER A 11 -29.56 -9.10 -4.75
C SER A 11 -28.49 -8.95 -3.67
N TYR A 12 -28.39 -9.92 -2.79
CA TYR A 12 -27.32 -10.03 -1.81
C TYR A 12 -26.30 -11.05 -2.29
N THR A 13 -25.06 -10.63 -2.46
CA THR A 13 -23.94 -11.54 -2.71
C THR A 13 -23.14 -11.66 -1.41
N PRO A 14 -23.16 -12.80 -0.72
CA PRO A 14 -22.34 -12.97 0.47
C PRO A 14 -20.87 -13.03 0.06
N VAL A 15 -20.04 -12.20 0.69
CA VAL A 15 -18.59 -12.30 0.54
C VAL A 15 -18.11 -13.51 1.32
N ALA A 16 -17.40 -14.44 0.66
CA ALA A 16 -16.81 -15.59 1.32
C ALA A 16 -15.70 -15.10 2.27
N GLY A 17 -15.93 -15.20 3.59
CA GLY A 17 -15.05 -14.64 4.58
C GLY A 17 -13.61 -15.14 4.48
N GLN A 18 -13.41 -16.39 4.07
CA GLN A 18 -12.09 -16.99 3.88
C GLN A 18 -11.35 -16.32 2.70
N GLU A 19 -12.03 -16.09 1.58
CA GLU A 19 -11.44 -15.44 0.41
C GLU A 19 -11.08 -13.98 0.71
N TYR A 20 -11.98 -13.26 1.38
CA TYR A 20 -11.75 -11.90 1.84
C TYR A 20 -10.53 -11.80 2.75
N MET A 21 -10.42 -12.68 3.75
CA MET A 21 -9.25 -12.72 4.64
C MET A 21 -7.98 -13.08 3.89
N SER A 22 -8.05 -14.02 2.95
CA SER A 22 -6.90 -14.39 2.11
C SER A 22 -6.39 -13.19 1.30
N GLN A 23 -7.28 -12.40 0.70
CA GLN A 23 -6.93 -11.20 -0.05
C GLN A 23 -6.34 -10.11 0.84
N LEU A 24 -6.92 -9.86 2.03
CA LEU A 24 -6.38 -8.90 2.98
C LEU A 24 -4.95 -9.24 3.43
N MET A 25 -4.65 -10.53 3.57
CA MET A 25 -3.34 -11.03 4.01
C MET A 25 -2.34 -11.19 2.86
N SER A 26 -2.79 -11.19 1.62
CA SER A 26 -1.93 -11.33 0.46
C SER A 26 -1.15 -10.05 0.19
N PRO A 27 0.11 -10.14 -0.29
CA PRO A 27 0.84 -8.98 -0.77
C PRO A 27 0.05 -8.24 -1.85
N LEU A 28 0.13 -6.90 -1.87
CA LEU A 28 -0.49 -6.10 -2.91
C LEU A 28 0.06 -6.52 -4.28
N PRO A 29 -0.80 -6.83 -5.28
CA PRO A 29 -0.35 -7.14 -6.62
C PRO A 29 0.50 -6.03 -7.24
N VAL A 30 1.52 -6.40 -8.02
CA VAL A 30 2.44 -5.43 -8.65
C VAL A 30 1.68 -4.47 -9.57
N ALA A 31 0.64 -4.95 -10.27
CA ALA A 31 -0.18 -4.11 -11.14
C ALA A 31 -0.93 -3.01 -10.36
N ASP A 32 -1.41 -3.31 -9.16
CA ASP A 32 -2.10 -2.33 -8.31
C ASP A 32 -1.12 -1.32 -7.73
N PHE A 33 0.06 -1.80 -7.30
CA PHE A 33 1.15 -0.94 -6.87
C PHE A 33 1.58 0.01 -8.01
N ALA A 34 1.76 -0.51 -9.23
CA ALA A 34 2.15 0.25 -10.40
C ALA A 34 1.15 1.38 -10.71
N ARG A 35 -0.15 1.07 -10.69
CA ARG A 35 -1.21 2.08 -10.88
C ARG A 35 -1.15 3.19 -9.85
N LEU A 36 -0.92 2.84 -8.58
CA LEU A 36 -0.78 3.84 -7.51
C LEU A 36 0.48 4.68 -7.71
N ALA A 37 1.60 4.05 -8.01
CA ALA A 37 2.88 4.75 -8.18
C ALA A 37 2.86 5.71 -9.38
N GLU A 38 2.16 5.36 -10.48
CA GLU A 38 2.06 6.20 -11.68
C GLU A 38 1.11 7.39 -11.50
N THR A 39 0.09 7.28 -10.63
CA THR A 39 -0.90 8.36 -10.44
C THR A 39 -0.42 9.48 -9.51
N ILE A 40 0.71 9.33 -8.85
CA ILE A 40 1.17 10.25 -7.80
C ILE A 40 2.46 10.94 -8.23
N THR A 41 2.49 12.28 -8.12
CA THR A 41 3.65 13.10 -8.48
C THR A 41 4.89 12.80 -7.62
N ASP A 42 4.70 12.50 -6.33
CA ASP A 42 5.77 12.07 -5.43
C ASP A 42 5.46 10.68 -4.87
N PRO A 43 6.05 9.63 -5.43
CA PRO A 43 5.77 8.26 -5.02
C PRO A 43 6.45 7.85 -3.71
N ALA A 44 7.34 8.67 -3.12
CA ALA A 44 8.08 8.29 -1.91
C ALA A 44 7.19 7.79 -0.75
N PRO A 45 6.06 8.43 -0.41
CA PRO A 45 5.17 7.93 0.63
C PRO A 45 4.56 6.56 0.31
N ILE A 46 4.28 6.29 -0.99
CA ILE A 46 3.74 5.01 -1.45
C ILE A 46 4.78 3.89 -1.29
N TYR A 47 6.02 4.15 -1.70
CA TYR A 47 7.11 3.19 -1.50
C TYR A 47 7.37 2.93 -0.03
N ALA A 48 7.43 3.97 0.80
CA ALA A 48 7.61 3.84 2.24
C ALA A 48 6.51 3.00 2.89
N ALA A 49 5.25 3.20 2.47
CA ALA A 49 4.10 2.49 3.03
C ALA A 49 3.98 1.05 2.51
N LEU A 50 4.07 0.86 1.19
CA LEU A 50 3.65 -0.38 0.55
C LEU A 50 4.79 -1.36 0.23
N VAL A 51 6.04 -0.90 0.16
CA VAL A 51 7.17 -1.74 -0.20
C VAL A 51 7.94 -2.17 1.03
N SER A 52 8.13 -3.47 1.21
CA SER A 52 9.00 -4.01 2.26
C SER A 52 10.41 -4.33 1.77
N SER A 53 10.59 -4.62 0.47
CA SER A 53 11.94 -4.72 -0.12
C SER A 53 11.92 -4.51 -1.64
N LEU A 54 13.08 -4.06 -2.18
CA LEU A 54 13.38 -3.98 -3.60
C LEU A 54 14.75 -4.62 -3.83
N ASN A 55 14.83 -5.66 -4.64
CA ASN A 55 16.07 -6.42 -4.92
C ASN A 55 16.90 -6.73 -3.66
N GLY A 56 16.22 -7.13 -2.56
CA GLY A 56 16.87 -7.43 -1.29
C GLY A 56 17.26 -6.22 -0.44
N ILE A 57 16.99 -4.99 -0.89
CA ILE A 57 17.12 -3.77 -0.09
C ILE A 57 15.88 -3.62 0.76
N TYR A 58 16.01 -3.75 2.09
CA TYR A 58 14.88 -3.82 3.00
C TYR A 58 14.39 -2.45 3.47
N ASN A 59 13.06 -2.33 3.57
CA ASN A 59 12.35 -1.27 4.27
C ASN A 59 11.60 -1.91 5.46
N PRO A 60 12.27 -2.08 6.61
CA PRO A 60 11.70 -2.81 7.74
C PRO A 60 10.49 -2.08 8.33
N ASP A 61 9.56 -2.86 8.82
CA ASP A 61 8.45 -2.40 9.65
C ASP A 61 8.60 -2.94 11.09
N PHE A 62 7.61 -2.68 11.94
CA PHE A 62 7.66 -3.02 13.36
C PHE A 62 7.73 -4.54 13.65
N LEU A 63 7.37 -5.41 12.69
CA LEU A 63 7.46 -6.87 12.90
C LEU A 63 8.91 -7.38 12.78
N PHE A 64 9.80 -6.56 12.26
CA PHE A 64 11.23 -6.84 12.22
C PHE A 64 12.01 -5.78 13.00
N PRO A 65 11.77 -5.64 14.31
CA PRO A 65 12.35 -4.55 15.11
C PRO A 65 13.89 -4.62 15.19
N SER A 66 14.48 -5.79 14.95
CA SER A 66 15.93 -6.00 14.90
C SER A 66 16.54 -5.70 13.53
N ALA A 67 15.73 -5.49 12.50
CA ALA A 67 16.24 -5.13 11.18
C ALA A 67 16.57 -3.63 11.17
N GLU A 68 17.86 -3.31 11.04
CA GLU A 68 18.28 -1.94 10.80
C GLU A 68 17.72 -1.47 9.44
N PRO A 69 17.21 -0.23 9.36
CA PRO A 69 16.81 0.35 8.09
C PRO A 69 18.00 0.37 7.14
N ASP A 70 17.85 -0.24 5.97
CA ASP A 70 18.90 -0.15 4.97
C ASP A 70 18.91 1.27 4.37
N PRO A 71 20.01 2.04 4.57
CA PRO A 71 20.08 3.41 4.06
C PRO A 71 19.94 3.48 2.54
N ARG A 72 20.26 2.37 1.83
CA ARG A 72 20.10 2.25 0.37
C ARG A 72 18.64 2.35 -0.03
N PHE A 73 17.69 1.91 0.81
CA PHE A 73 16.28 2.00 0.49
C PHE A 73 15.82 3.45 0.31
N ASN A 74 16.17 4.33 1.24
CA ASN A 74 15.83 5.75 1.14
C ASN A 74 16.47 6.41 -0.08
N ARG A 75 17.73 6.06 -0.37
CA ARG A 75 18.43 6.57 -1.55
C ARG A 75 17.76 6.11 -2.85
N LEU A 76 17.42 4.84 -2.95
CA LEU A 76 16.72 4.24 -4.07
C LEU A 76 15.36 4.93 -4.31
N VAL A 77 14.56 5.11 -3.25
CA VAL A 77 13.27 5.80 -3.33
C VAL A 77 13.44 7.27 -3.74
N ALA A 78 14.49 7.95 -3.27
CA ALA A 78 14.78 9.33 -3.66
C ALA A 78 15.08 9.44 -5.16
N ILE A 79 15.89 8.54 -5.72
CA ILE A 79 16.19 8.50 -7.17
C ILE A 79 14.92 8.20 -7.97
N ILE A 80 14.14 7.20 -7.57
CA ILE A 80 12.88 6.87 -8.23
C ILE A 80 11.95 8.09 -8.22
N SER A 81 11.83 8.78 -7.08
CA SER A 81 10.98 9.97 -6.97
C SER A 81 11.47 11.13 -7.84
N GLU A 82 12.77 11.31 -7.94
CA GLU A 82 13.38 12.31 -8.83
C GLU A 82 13.05 12.01 -10.30
N LEU A 83 13.28 10.78 -10.75
CA LEU A 83 13.01 10.36 -12.13
C LEU A 83 11.51 10.39 -12.46
N THR A 84 10.64 10.02 -11.51
CA THR A 84 9.18 10.10 -11.70
C THR A 84 8.71 11.54 -11.84
N ARG A 85 9.16 12.45 -10.97
CA ARG A 85 8.84 13.88 -11.06
C ARG A 85 9.33 14.51 -12.35
N ALA A 86 10.47 14.05 -12.86
CA ALA A 86 11.03 14.47 -14.13
C ALA A 86 10.35 13.83 -15.35
N GLN A 87 9.36 12.95 -15.15
CA GLN A 87 8.68 12.18 -16.20
C GLN A 87 9.68 11.33 -17.02
N ARG A 88 10.63 10.71 -16.32
CA ARG A 88 11.65 9.83 -16.90
C ARG A 88 11.50 8.38 -16.51
N LEU A 89 10.76 8.11 -15.43
CA LEU A 89 10.44 6.78 -14.95
C LEU A 89 8.93 6.60 -14.95
N HIS A 90 8.47 5.54 -15.61
CA HIS A 90 7.07 5.19 -15.76
C HIS A 90 6.83 3.74 -15.40
N TRP A 91 5.70 3.48 -14.75
CA TRP A 91 5.20 2.15 -14.54
C TRP A 91 4.26 1.78 -15.70
N VAL A 92 4.56 0.69 -16.40
CA VAL A 92 3.82 0.27 -17.58
C VAL A 92 3.31 -1.15 -17.36
N SER A 93 2.00 -1.32 -17.46
CA SER A 93 1.36 -2.64 -17.48
C SER A 93 1.09 -3.05 -18.93
N ASP A 94 1.25 -4.35 -19.24
CA ASP A 94 0.87 -4.88 -20.54
C ASP A 94 -0.68 -4.86 -20.65
N PRO A 95 -1.24 -4.22 -21.68
CA PRO A 95 -2.70 -4.20 -21.87
C PRO A 95 -3.32 -5.58 -22.10
N GLN A 96 -2.53 -6.57 -22.58
CA GLN A 96 -2.98 -7.92 -22.87
C GLN A 96 -2.76 -8.87 -21.69
N ASP A 97 -1.83 -8.55 -20.81
CA ASP A 97 -1.52 -9.30 -19.59
C ASP A 97 -1.21 -8.33 -18.45
N SER A 98 -2.24 -8.00 -17.70
CA SER A 98 -2.13 -7.05 -16.58
C SER A 98 -1.19 -7.52 -15.46
N GLY A 99 -0.80 -8.80 -15.45
CA GLY A 99 0.21 -9.34 -14.53
C GLY A 99 1.64 -8.95 -14.91
N ASN A 100 1.87 -8.61 -16.19
CA ASN A 100 3.17 -8.18 -16.69
C ASN A 100 3.33 -6.66 -16.51
N VAL A 101 4.15 -6.29 -15.56
CA VAL A 101 4.49 -4.90 -15.24
C VAL A 101 5.96 -4.66 -15.50
N SER A 102 6.28 -3.51 -16.06
CA SER A 102 7.66 -3.06 -16.27
C SER A 102 7.83 -1.62 -15.79
N VAL A 103 9.01 -1.32 -15.29
CA VAL A 103 9.47 0.04 -15.10
C VAL A 103 10.23 0.45 -16.36
N VAL A 104 9.77 1.53 -16.99
CA VAL A 104 10.38 2.10 -18.19
C VAL A 104 11.09 3.38 -17.80
N ILE A 105 12.39 3.47 -18.13
CA ILE A 105 13.23 4.63 -17.81
C ILE A 105 13.78 5.22 -19.11
N ASP A 106 13.57 6.51 -19.31
CA ASP A 106 14.11 7.27 -20.42
C ASP A 106 15.48 7.85 -20.02
N ARG A 107 16.55 7.28 -20.60
CA ARG A 107 17.95 7.61 -20.25
C ARG A 107 18.59 8.66 -21.19
N TYR A 108 17.91 9.06 -22.25
CA TYR A 108 18.52 9.91 -23.30
C TYR A 108 18.85 11.36 -22.87
N VAL A 109 18.47 11.75 -21.66
CA VAL A 109 18.80 13.07 -21.11
C VAL A 109 20.03 12.96 -20.24
N PRO A 110 21.17 13.57 -20.62
CA PRO A 110 22.44 13.44 -19.89
C PRO A 110 22.34 13.79 -18.40
N THR A 111 21.48 14.76 -18.07
CA THR A 111 21.27 15.23 -16.68
C THR A 111 20.85 14.12 -15.71
N TYR A 112 20.19 13.06 -16.21
CA TYR A 112 19.69 11.96 -15.38
C TYR A 112 20.47 10.66 -15.56
N ALA A 113 21.53 10.66 -16.39
CA ALA A 113 22.30 9.46 -16.66
C ALA A 113 22.93 8.90 -15.38
N ASP A 114 23.55 9.75 -14.56
CA ASP A 114 24.18 9.38 -13.31
C ASP A 114 23.16 8.79 -12.31
N ALA A 115 21.97 9.39 -12.21
CA ALA A 115 20.90 8.89 -11.35
C ALA A 115 20.39 7.52 -11.80
N VAL A 116 20.29 7.29 -13.12
CA VAL A 116 19.91 5.98 -13.66
C VAL A 116 21.02 4.94 -13.40
N ASP A 117 22.27 5.31 -13.61
CA ASP A 117 23.40 4.40 -13.37
C ASP A 117 23.50 4.03 -11.89
N GLU A 118 23.29 4.99 -10.97
CA GLU A 118 23.20 4.74 -9.54
C GLU A 118 22.02 3.82 -9.18
N LEU A 119 20.85 4.04 -9.78
CA LEU A 119 19.68 3.19 -9.59
C LEU A 119 19.97 1.75 -10.00
N MET A 120 20.59 1.54 -11.16
CA MET A 120 20.95 0.21 -11.65
C MET A 120 21.98 -0.46 -10.72
N HIS A 121 22.95 0.31 -10.22
CA HIS A 121 23.94 -0.19 -9.27
C HIS A 121 23.30 -0.61 -7.94
N LEU A 122 22.40 0.22 -7.38
CA LEU A 122 21.67 -0.10 -6.15
C LEU A 122 20.81 -1.36 -6.29
N LEU A 123 20.16 -1.53 -7.44
CA LEU A 123 19.33 -2.70 -7.74
C LEU A 123 20.14 -3.93 -8.14
N GLU A 124 21.47 -3.83 -8.20
CA GLU A 124 22.38 -4.90 -8.65
C GLU A 124 22.03 -5.42 -10.05
N LEU A 125 21.55 -4.50 -10.91
CA LEU A 125 21.22 -4.79 -12.30
C LEU A 125 22.38 -4.42 -13.23
N PRO A 126 22.51 -5.12 -14.38
CA PRO A 126 23.54 -4.79 -15.35
C PRO A 126 23.48 -3.34 -15.79
N ALA A 127 24.64 -2.68 -15.88
CA ALA A 127 24.70 -1.33 -16.42
C ALA A 127 24.12 -1.30 -17.84
N PRO A 128 23.26 -0.33 -18.15
CA PRO A 128 22.65 -0.23 -19.47
C PRO A 128 23.75 0.08 -20.50
N GLY A 129 23.74 -0.62 -21.63
CA GLY A 129 24.65 -0.34 -22.74
C GLY A 129 24.50 1.09 -23.25
N HIS A 130 25.61 1.68 -23.72
CA HIS A 130 25.64 3.06 -24.21
C HIS A 130 24.66 3.37 -25.36
N ALA A 131 24.17 2.32 -26.05
CA ALA A 131 23.24 2.44 -27.18
C ALA A 131 21.74 2.52 -26.79
N SER A 132 21.38 2.22 -25.54
CA SER A 132 19.98 2.18 -25.12
C SER A 132 19.53 3.50 -24.56
N SER A 133 18.70 4.23 -25.32
CA SER A 133 18.06 5.47 -24.88
C SER A 133 16.88 5.19 -23.91
N ARG A 134 16.35 3.98 -23.92
CA ARG A 134 15.20 3.56 -23.12
C ARG A 134 15.47 2.19 -22.49
N LEU A 135 15.23 2.09 -21.21
CA LEU A 135 15.33 0.86 -20.44
C LEU A 135 13.94 0.37 -20.08
N ALA A 136 13.68 -0.91 -20.25
CA ALA A 136 12.48 -1.56 -19.76
C ALA A 136 12.92 -2.67 -18.80
N LEU A 137 12.56 -2.54 -17.54
CA LEU A 137 12.92 -3.46 -16.47
C LEU A 137 11.65 -4.20 -16.04
N PRO A 138 11.54 -5.51 -16.28
CA PRO A 138 10.40 -6.29 -15.81
C PRO A 138 10.35 -6.26 -14.27
N VAL A 139 9.15 -6.22 -13.71
CA VAL A 139 8.93 -6.20 -12.27
C VAL A 139 8.25 -7.49 -11.84
N HIS A 140 8.81 -8.13 -10.85
CA HIS A 140 8.33 -9.40 -10.32
C HIS A 140 7.98 -9.26 -8.84
N LEU A 141 6.82 -9.77 -8.42
CA LEU A 141 6.51 -9.91 -7.01
C LEU A 141 7.43 -11.00 -6.43
N ALA A 142 8.28 -10.60 -5.50
CA ALA A 142 9.21 -11.54 -4.85
C ALA A 142 8.47 -12.32 -3.74
N VAL A 143 7.92 -13.46 -4.12
CA VAL A 143 7.36 -14.46 -3.21
C VAL A 143 8.26 -15.70 -3.32
N GLY A 144 9.17 -15.87 -2.35
CA GLY A 144 10.17 -16.94 -2.40
C GLY A 144 11.47 -16.53 -3.06
N ALA A 145 11.94 -17.30 -4.07
CA ALA A 145 13.22 -17.01 -4.74
C ALA A 145 13.09 -15.80 -5.69
N PRO A 146 14.06 -14.88 -5.68
CA PRO A 146 14.04 -13.73 -6.58
C PRO A 146 14.23 -14.17 -8.04
N SER A 147 13.53 -13.48 -8.96
CA SER A 147 13.73 -13.62 -10.40
C SER A 147 15.01 -12.92 -10.84
N THR A 148 15.67 -13.43 -11.88
CA THR A 148 16.86 -12.80 -12.47
C THR A 148 16.48 -11.80 -13.56
N GLY A 149 17.22 -10.70 -13.64
CA GLY A 149 17.15 -9.78 -14.79
C GLY A 149 16.06 -8.69 -14.71
N GLY A 150 15.50 -8.42 -13.51
CA GLY A 150 14.46 -7.40 -13.33
C GLY A 150 14.42 -6.84 -11.92
N ILE A 151 13.39 -6.08 -11.64
CA ILE A 151 13.11 -5.54 -10.31
C ILE A 151 12.28 -6.57 -9.54
N ASN A 152 12.79 -7.03 -8.42
CA ASN A 152 12.07 -7.89 -7.48
C ASN A 152 11.51 -7.01 -6.37
N ILE A 153 10.18 -6.89 -6.31
CA ILE A 153 9.49 -6.10 -5.30
C ILE A 153 8.75 -7.02 -4.33
N THR A 154 8.87 -6.74 -3.04
CA THR A 154 7.99 -7.34 -2.03
C THR A 154 7.08 -6.25 -1.49
N THR A 155 5.79 -6.40 -1.71
CA THR A 155 4.78 -5.46 -1.24
C THR A 155 4.19 -5.90 0.10
N ARG A 156 3.65 -4.93 0.85
CA ARG A 156 2.90 -5.21 2.07
C ARG A 156 1.44 -5.54 1.74
N SER A 157 0.85 -6.38 2.54
CA SER A 157 -0.59 -6.65 2.51
C SER A 157 -1.38 -5.53 3.20
N VAL A 158 -2.68 -5.44 2.92
CA VAL A 158 -3.57 -4.51 3.61
C VAL A 158 -3.60 -4.80 5.11
N PHE A 159 -3.60 -6.08 5.49
CA PHE A 159 -3.53 -6.49 6.90
C PHE A 159 -2.27 -5.93 7.57
N ARG A 160 -1.12 -5.99 6.89
CA ARG A 160 0.15 -5.44 7.40
C ARG A 160 0.09 -3.92 7.63
N LEU A 161 -0.60 -3.18 6.75
CA LEU A 161 -0.79 -1.74 6.94
C LEU A 161 -1.67 -1.43 8.15
N VAL A 162 -2.69 -2.27 8.42
CA VAL A 162 -3.50 -2.16 9.64
C VAL A 162 -2.64 -2.36 10.88
N GLU A 163 -1.77 -3.37 10.88
CA GLU A 163 -0.85 -3.62 12.01
C GLU A 163 0.10 -2.44 12.25
N ILE A 164 0.68 -1.86 11.17
CA ILE A 164 1.54 -0.66 11.26
C ILE A 164 0.77 0.51 11.87
N LEU A 165 -0.46 0.74 11.46
CA LEU A 165 -1.29 1.80 12.01
C LEU A 165 -1.70 1.52 13.46
N SER A 166 -1.98 0.26 13.79
CA SER A 166 -2.32 -0.15 15.17
C SER A 166 -1.17 0.07 16.14
N ALA A 167 0.08 -0.16 15.70
CA ALA A 167 1.27 0.13 16.50
C ALA A 167 1.51 1.63 16.74
N ALA A 168 0.85 2.50 15.97
CA ALA A 168 0.94 3.96 16.12
C ALA A 168 -0.11 4.54 17.09
N VAL A 169 -0.93 3.71 17.74
CA VAL A 169 -1.95 4.14 18.69
C VAL A 169 -1.33 4.49 20.03
N GLU A 170 -1.60 5.69 20.52
CA GLU A 170 -1.25 6.11 21.88
C GLU A 170 -2.14 5.38 22.89
N VAL A 171 -1.54 4.44 23.63
CA VAL A 171 -2.24 3.67 24.65
C VAL A 171 -2.31 4.43 25.96
N PRO A 172 -3.50 4.64 26.55
CA PRO A 172 -3.64 5.24 27.86
C PRO A 172 -2.90 4.46 28.95
N GLU A 173 -2.22 5.16 29.88
CA GLU A 173 -1.47 4.51 30.97
C GLU A 173 -2.31 3.50 31.78
N GLN A 174 -3.60 3.80 31.95
CA GLN A 174 -4.53 2.90 32.66
C GLN A 174 -4.71 1.56 31.95
N ASP A 175 -4.64 1.56 30.61
CA ASP A 175 -4.83 0.35 29.79
C ASP A 175 -3.53 -0.45 29.64
N GLN A 176 -2.37 0.19 29.80
CA GLN A 176 -1.08 -0.50 29.79
C GLN A 176 -0.88 -1.42 31.00
N GLY A 177 -1.36 -0.98 32.19
CA GLY A 177 -1.15 -1.72 33.42
C GLY A 177 -2.10 -2.89 33.68
N ASN A 178 -3.22 -2.96 32.98
CA ASN A 178 -4.29 -3.96 33.23
C ASN A 178 -4.37 -5.06 32.17
N GLY A 179 -3.43 -5.11 31.23
CA GLY A 179 -3.40 -6.12 30.16
C GLY A 179 -4.51 -5.94 29.10
N ALA A 180 -5.15 -4.77 29.06
CA ALA A 180 -6.20 -4.47 28.09
C ALA A 180 -5.66 -4.16 26.69
N THR A 181 -4.35 -4.09 26.54
CA THR A 181 -3.67 -3.75 25.28
C THR A 181 -2.64 -4.79 24.90
N THR A 182 -2.41 -4.94 23.62
CA THR A 182 -1.31 -5.77 23.10
C THR A 182 -0.04 -4.91 23.07
N ASP A 183 1.05 -5.44 23.62
CA ASP A 183 2.37 -4.83 23.45
C ASP A 183 2.82 -4.99 21.99
N TYR A 184 2.79 -3.90 21.26
CA TYR A 184 3.40 -3.84 19.93
C TYR A 184 4.87 -3.49 20.08
N PRO A 185 5.77 -4.15 19.31
CA PRO A 185 7.17 -3.72 19.26
C PRO A 185 7.27 -2.28 18.75
N ALA A 186 8.37 -1.61 19.10
CA ALA A 186 8.59 -0.24 18.64
C ALA A 186 8.42 -0.13 17.13
N PRO A 187 7.63 0.85 16.65
CA PRO A 187 7.34 0.98 15.23
C PRO A 187 8.62 1.21 14.45
N GLY A 188 8.76 0.52 13.31
CA GLY A 188 9.83 0.76 12.35
C GLY A 188 9.80 2.18 11.76
N PRO A 189 10.67 2.51 10.81
CA PRO A 189 10.83 3.89 10.33
C PRO A 189 9.53 4.55 9.87
N ILE A 190 8.66 3.81 9.20
CA ILE A 190 7.36 4.34 8.76
C ILE A 190 6.40 4.56 9.94
N GLY A 191 6.34 3.62 10.88
CA GLY A 191 5.44 3.72 12.03
C GLY A 191 5.79 4.89 12.96
N LYS A 192 7.06 5.29 13.02
CA LYS A 192 7.51 6.46 13.81
C LYS A 192 6.90 7.78 13.36
N GLN A 193 6.43 7.87 12.12
CA GLN A 193 5.81 9.06 11.56
C GLN A 193 4.29 9.09 11.77
N LEU A 194 3.69 7.96 12.17
CA LEU A 194 2.26 7.82 12.34
C LEU A 194 1.87 7.99 13.80
N ARG A 195 0.73 8.64 14.07
CA ARG A 195 0.19 8.81 15.42
C ARG A 195 -1.33 8.82 15.41
N ILE A 196 -1.92 7.88 16.15
CA ILE A 196 -3.32 7.94 16.58
C ILE A 196 -3.33 8.37 18.02
N ARG A 197 -3.73 9.59 18.29
CA ARG A 197 -3.67 10.21 19.62
C ARG A 197 -4.86 9.81 20.48
N HIS A 198 -4.67 9.89 21.80
CA HIS A 198 -5.72 9.70 22.78
C HIS A 198 -6.06 11.01 23.50
N ALA A 199 -7.35 11.25 23.79
CA ALA A 199 -7.84 12.35 24.61
C ALA A 199 -9.07 11.92 25.41
N LYS A 200 -9.26 12.49 26.62
CA LYS A 200 -10.45 12.26 27.45
C LYS A 200 -11.70 12.96 26.91
N VAL A 201 -11.53 14.03 26.20
CA VAL A 201 -12.60 14.86 25.61
C VAL A 201 -12.45 14.85 24.11
N ARG A 202 -13.57 14.91 23.40
CA ARG A 202 -13.54 14.97 21.93
C ARG A 202 -12.71 16.16 21.45
N PRO A 203 -11.68 15.92 20.64
CA PRO A 203 -10.84 17.01 20.12
C PRO A 203 -11.58 17.82 19.05
N ASP A 204 -11.39 19.15 19.07
CA ASP A 204 -12.02 20.07 18.11
C ASP A 204 -11.33 20.01 16.73
N HIS A 205 -10.05 19.59 16.70
CA HIS A 205 -9.20 19.56 15.51
C HIS A 205 -8.80 18.12 15.14
N ALA A 206 -9.78 17.31 14.77
CA ALA A 206 -9.56 15.93 14.41
C ALA A 206 -10.13 15.63 13.02
N ALA A 207 -9.27 15.16 12.11
CA ALA A 207 -9.68 14.66 10.80
C ALA A 207 -10.53 13.38 10.92
N VAL A 208 -10.19 12.54 11.89
CA VAL A 208 -10.95 11.34 12.28
C VAL A 208 -10.94 11.26 13.79
N ALA A 209 -12.08 11.01 14.40
CA ALA A 209 -12.18 10.79 15.84
C ALA A 209 -13.18 9.67 16.13
N VAL A 210 -12.79 8.72 16.96
CA VAL A 210 -13.61 7.58 17.40
C VAL A 210 -13.64 7.54 18.91
N GLN A 211 -14.84 7.48 19.46
CA GLN A 211 -15.01 7.25 20.90
C GLN A 211 -14.89 5.76 21.20
N TYR A 212 -14.01 5.42 22.11
CA TYR A 212 -13.87 4.07 22.61
C TYR A 212 -13.63 4.08 24.12
N ARG A 213 -14.42 3.32 24.88
CA ARG A 213 -14.46 3.38 26.36
C ARG A 213 -14.67 4.82 26.86
N ASP A 214 -13.81 5.29 27.74
CA ASP A 214 -13.91 6.61 28.40
C ASP A 214 -13.10 7.70 27.68
N GLY A 215 -12.66 7.45 26.44
CA GLY A 215 -11.80 8.37 25.73
C GLY A 215 -12.09 8.45 24.22
N TRP A 216 -11.30 9.29 23.55
CA TRP A 216 -11.33 9.51 22.12
C TRP A 216 -9.98 9.17 21.54
N PHE A 217 -9.98 8.39 20.45
CA PHE A 217 -8.81 8.15 19.62
C PHE A 217 -8.98 8.94 18.33
N TYR A 218 -7.94 9.65 17.93
CA TYR A 218 -8.08 10.59 16.82
C TYR A 218 -6.80 10.79 16.03
N ILE A 219 -6.98 11.19 14.76
CA ILE A 219 -5.92 11.70 13.89
C ILE A 219 -6.06 13.21 13.84
N ASP A 220 -5.00 13.92 14.23
CA ASP A 220 -4.95 15.39 14.26
C ASP A 220 -5.04 15.98 12.84
N ASP A 221 -5.74 17.10 12.69
CA ASP A 221 -5.90 17.77 11.38
C ASP A 221 -4.58 18.21 10.75
N ASN A 222 -3.58 18.49 11.58
CA ASN A 222 -2.25 18.89 11.12
C ASN A 222 -1.33 17.70 10.83
N ASP A 223 -1.71 16.48 11.23
CA ASP A 223 -0.91 15.28 10.97
C ASP A 223 -1.13 14.77 9.54
N ARG A 224 -0.34 15.30 8.62
CA ARG A 224 -0.41 14.96 7.19
C ARG A 224 0.00 13.50 6.93
N ALA A 225 1.01 13.01 7.63
CA ALA A 225 1.55 11.66 7.41
C ALA A 225 0.51 10.60 7.76
N THR A 226 -0.07 10.68 8.97
CA THR A 226 -1.10 9.73 9.41
C THR A 226 -2.36 9.83 8.56
N LYS A 227 -2.80 11.04 8.18
CA LYS A 227 -3.96 11.22 7.29
C LYS A 227 -3.74 10.59 5.90
N GLN A 228 -2.56 10.78 5.31
CA GLN A 228 -2.24 10.19 4.01
C GLN A 228 -2.21 8.66 4.09
N PHE A 229 -1.57 8.12 5.12
CA PHE A 229 -1.51 6.67 5.35
C PHE A 229 -2.91 6.09 5.58
N PHE A 230 -3.74 6.73 6.41
CA PHE A 230 -5.11 6.30 6.68
C PHE A 230 -5.98 6.31 5.41
N ARG A 231 -5.83 7.34 4.57
CA ARG A 231 -6.53 7.41 3.28
C ARG A 231 -6.08 6.30 2.34
N LEU A 232 -4.77 6.06 2.24
CA LEU A 232 -4.21 4.98 1.42
C LEU A 232 -4.76 3.63 1.87
N LEU A 233 -4.74 3.36 3.19
CA LEU A 233 -5.29 2.14 3.78
C LEU A 233 -6.78 1.97 3.42
N GLY A 234 -7.59 3.03 3.57
CA GLY A 234 -9.01 3.01 3.22
C GLY A 234 -9.27 2.73 1.75
N THR A 235 -8.45 3.30 0.85
CA THR A 235 -8.53 3.04 -0.59
C THR A 235 -8.23 1.57 -0.91
N LEU A 236 -7.13 1.04 -0.40
CA LEU A 236 -6.74 -0.36 -0.62
C LEU A 236 -7.76 -1.33 -0.02
N TRP A 237 -8.28 -1.02 1.17
CA TRP A 237 -9.35 -1.81 1.79
C TRP A 237 -10.58 -1.88 0.89
N SER A 238 -10.98 -0.74 0.32
CA SER A 238 -12.13 -0.67 -0.59
C SER A 238 -11.92 -1.49 -1.86
N VAL A 239 -10.70 -1.51 -2.40
CA VAL A 239 -10.35 -2.36 -3.57
C VAL A 239 -10.50 -3.83 -3.22
N VAL A 240 -9.92 -4.28 -2.10
CA VAL A 240 -10.01 -5.67 -1.64
C VAL A 240 -11.47 -6.10 -1.42
N VAL A 241 -12.30 -5.23 -0.83
CA VAL A 241 -13.74 -5.50 -0.66
C VAL A 241 -14.44 -5.66 -2.00
N ALA A 242 -14.16 -4.77 -2.95
CA ALA A 242 -14.76 -4.81 -4.28
C ALA A 242 -14.36 -6.07 -5.07
N GLU A 243 -13.09 -6.46 -5.02
CA GLU A 243 -12.59 -7.68 -5.67
C GLU A 243 -13.18 -8.93 -5.04
N SER A 244 -13.25 -9.01 -3.72
CA SER A 244 -13.89 -10.13 -3.02
C SER A 244 -15.37 -10.27 -3.39
N ALA A 245 -16.08 -9.15 -3.54
CA ALA A 245 -17.48 -9.16 -3.98
C ALA A 245 -17.62 -9.61 -5.44
N ALA A 246 -16.71 -9.18 -6.33
CA ALA A 246 -16.72 -9.57 -7.74
C ALA A 246 -16.46 -11.08 -7.91
N ASN A 247 -15.50 -11.63 -7.18
CA ASN A 247 -15.16 -13.05 -7.21
C ASN A 247 -16.28 -13.92 -6.60
N SER A 248 -17.00 -13.40 -5.60
CA SER A 248 -18.13 -14.08 -4.97
C SER A 248 -19.39 -14.09 -5.84
N SER A 249 -19.44 -13.29 -6.90
CA SER A 249 -20.61 -13.25 -7.82
C SER A 249 -20.83 -14.54 -8.63
N ALA A 250 -19.89 -15.48 -8.57
CA ALA A 250 -20.07 -16.86 -9.05
C ALA A 250 -20.86 -17.75 -8.08
N ALA A 251 -21.16 -17.28 -6.85
CA ALA A 251 -22.00 -18.01 -5.90
C ALA A 251 -23.49 -17.83 -6.21
N PRO A 252 -24.37 -18.79 -5.86
CA PRO A 252 -25.80 -18.71 -6.15
C PRO A 252 -26.43 -17.47 -5.51
N VAL A 253 -27.01 -16.62 -6.36
CA VAL A 253 -27.73 -15.42 -5.92
C VAL A 253 -29.06 -15.84 -5.31
N LEU A 254 -29.28 -15.57 -4.03
CA LEU A 254 -30.58 -15.74 -3.40
C LEU A 254 -31.45 -14.52 -3.78
N THR A 255 -32.39 -14.73 -4.68
CA THR A 255 -33.37 -13.70 -5.04
C THR A 255 -34.59 -13.82 -4.12
N ILE A 256 -34.82 -12.84 -3.27
CA ILE A 256 -36.01 -12.79 -2.42
C ILE A 256 -36.98 -11.79 -3.08
N PRO A 257 -38.13 -12.24 -3.61
CA PRO A 257 -39.15 -11.31 -4.10
C PRO A 257 -39.71 -10.55 -2.88
N ALA A 258 -39.66 -9.23 -2.93
CA ALA A 258 -40.36 -8.37 -1.96
C ALA A 258 -41.85 -8.40 -2.28
N SER A 259 -42.60 -9.31 -1.63
CA SER A 259 -44.08 -9.26 -1.65
C SER A 259 -44.54 -8.24 -0.62
N ARG A 260 -45.47 -7.40 -1.02
CA ARG A 260 -46.26 -6.55 -0.10
C ARG A 260 -47.22 -7.40 0.71
#